data_ec9c8ea6144ec6ad8f724155fb016aec
#
_entry.id   ec9c8ea6144ec6ad8f724155fb016aec
#
_cell.length_a   1.000
_cell.length_b   1.000
_cell.length_c   1.000
_cell.angle_alpha   90.00
_cell.angle_beta   90.00
_cell.angle_gamma   90.00
#
_symmetry.space_group_name_H-M   'P 1'
#
loop_
_entity.id
_entity.type
_entity.pdbx_description
1 polymer ?
#
loop_
_entity_poly.entity_id
_entity_poly.type
_entity_poly.pdbx_seq_one_letter_code
_entity_poly.pdbx_strand_id
1 'polypeptide(L)'
;MTFRAISKEVFVYEPVQIDKTLVITDLAPGAAISFVGDVRNFLSSIDHDDAERIVVDNETSANLAALSNQIESEKPDLIATYRHLYSQGWRWPVSLGEHLDVLTQATAKPVLVLPQPEAEHAAAHSLTDTPHVMAITDHLLEEASLINSALSFTAPQGTCWLNHIEAEAQFERYTTAISKLPQIDTETAREGLESQLLKAPHDYVKSCRVAIEAAEVPIKNEEVVTMGRRLDAYSRLIDEREIALLLMRTEDEDQLAMHGLAYPLAVELRKIPLPML
;
A
#
# COMPACT_ATOMS: atom_id res chain seq x y z
N MET A 1 -22.08 -4.92 29.06
CA MET A 1 -21.41 -4.88 27.74
C MET A 1 -22.20 -3.93 26.84
N THR A 2 -21.69 -2.74 26.63
CA THR A 2 -22.34 -1.75 25.76
C THR A 2 -21.82 -2.02 24.35
N PHE A 3 -22.67 -2.55 23.47
CA PHE A 3 -22.33 -2.57 22.04
C PHE A 3 -22.20 -1.13 21.60
N ARG A 4 -20.98 -0.65 21.38
CA ARG A 4 -20.78 0.55 20.58
C ARG A 4 -21.28 0.24 19.17
N ALA A 5 -22.32 0.91 18.75
CA ALA A 5 -22.66 0.97 17.34
C ALA A 5 -21.43 1.58 16.66
N ILE A 6 -20.75 0.80 15.83
CA ILE A 6 -19.67 1.29 14.97
C ILE A 6 -20.37 2.25 14.03
N SER A 7 -20.19 3.55 14.24
CA SER A 7 -20.60 4.54 13.24
C SER A 7 -19.77 4.21 12.00
N LYS A 8 -20.42 3.85 10.89
CA LYS A 8 -19.73 3.75 9.61
C LYS A 8 -19.14 5.13 9.34
N GLU A 9 -17.81 5.25 9.42
CA GLU A 9 -17.16 6.45 8.92
C GLU A 9 -17.50 6.58 7.44
N VAL A 10 -18.07 7.72 7.10
CA VAL A 10 -18.37 8.05 5.71
C VAL A 10 -17.06 8.53 5.10
N PHE A 11 -16.60 7.87 4.05
CA PHE A 11 -15.42 8.32 3.32
C PHE A 11 -15.61 9.76 2.82
N VAL A 12 -14.61 10.60 3.05
CA VAL A 12 -14.52 11.97 2.54
C VAL A 12 -13.27 12.06 1.67
N TYR A 13 -13.44 12.54 0.44
CA TYR A 13 -12.30 12.77 -0.44
C TYR A 13 -11.52 14.01 0.02
N GLU A 14 -10.25 13.80 0.30
CA GLU A 14 -9.28 14.82 0.64
C GLU A 14 -7.99 14.56 -0.16
N PRO A 15 -7.63 15.44 -1.13
CA PRO A 15 -6.42 15.23 -1.91
C PRO A 15 -5.18 15.25 -1.01
N VAL A 16 -4.31 14.26 -1.20
CA VAL A 16 -3.03 14.18 -0.50
C VAL A 16 -2.01 15.02 -1.25
N GLN A 17 -1.28 15.85 -0.52
CA GLN A 17 -0.17 16.65 -1.02
C GLN A 17 1.09 16.31 -0.22
N ILE A 18 2.23 16.30 -0.88
CA ILE A 18 3.55 16.05 -0.29
C ILE A 18 4.34 17.34 -0.33
N ASP A 19 4.63 17.90 0.85
CA ASP A 19 5.44 19.12 0.98
C ASP A 19 6.91 18.79 1.17
N LYS A 20 7.21 17.67 1.87
CA LYS A 20 8.58 17.25 2.17
C LYS A 20 8.80 15.76 1.97
N THR A 21 9.71 15.40 1.08
CA THR A 21 10.14 14.01 0.85
C THR A 21 11.58 13.81 1.31
N LEU A 22 11.81 12.78 2.13
CA LEU A 22 13.15 12.31 2.50
C LEU A 22 13.56 11.18 1.55
N VAL A 23 14.62 11.36 0.80
CA VAL A 23 15.13 10.35 -0.15
C VAL A 23 16.33 9.64 0.45
N ILE A 24 16.25 8.32 0.61
CA ILE A 24 17.29 7.47 1.17
C ILE A 24 17.84 6.57 0.07
N THR A 25 19.14 6.63 -0.18
CA THR A 25 19.82 5.84 -1.21
C THR A 25 21.26 5.56 -0.83
N ASP A 26 21.79 4.41 -1.24
CA ASP A 26 23.19 4.00 -1.10
C ASP A 26 23.95 4.03 -2.43
N LEU A 27 23.34 4.62 -3.46
CA LEU A 27 23.94 4.75 -4.78
C LEU A 27 25.13 5.71 -4.77
N ALA A 28 26.07 5.49 -5.68
CA ALA A 28 27.16 6.44 -5.93
C ALA A 28 26.60 7.82 -6.36
N PRO A 29 27.28 8.94 -6.11
CA PRO A 29 26.74 10.29 -6.27
C PRO A 29 26.06 10.57 -7.61
N GLY A 30 26.62 10.09 -8.72
CA GLY A 30 26.03 10.27 -10.05
C GLY A 30 24.71 9.52 -10.23
N ALA A 31 24.63 8.27 -9.77
CA ALA A 31 23.42 7.46 -9.82
C ALA A 31 22.38 7.95 -8.81
N ALA A 32 22.80 8.45 -7.64
CA ALA A 32 21.93 9.05 -6.65
C ALA A 32 21.19 10.28 -7.20
N ILE A 33 21.87 11.15 -7.96
CA ILE A 33 21.26 12.31 -8.63
C ILE A 33 20.17 11.84 -9.61
N SER A 34 20.45 10.80 -10.41
CA SER A 34 19.47 10.24 -11.33
C SER A 34 18.24 9.68 -10.57
N PHE A 35 18.48 8.90 -9.53
CA PHE A 35 17.41 8.34 -8.70
C PHE A 35 16.53 9.42 -8.06
N VAL A 36 17.12 10.49 -7.52
CA VAL A 36 16.35 11.63 -6.99
C VAL A 36 15.52 12.30 -8.08
N GLY A 37 16.07 12.39 -9.30
CA GLY A 37 15.33 12.88 -10.48
C GLY A 37 14.13 11.99 -10.81
N ASP A 38 14.29 10.68 -10.75
CA ASP A 38 13.21 9.70 -10.99
C ASP A 38 12.14 9.79 -9.91
N VAL A 39 12.52 9.90 -8.62
CA VAL A 39 11.60 10.14 -7.50
C VAL A 39 10.80 11.42 -7.74
N ARG A 40 11.49 12.50 -8.16
CA ARG A 40 10.83 13.79 -8.44
C ARG A 40 9.80 13.67 -9.55
N ASN A 41 10.15 13.01 -10.65
CA ASN A 41 9.24 12.84 -11.77
C ASN A 41 8.02 11.99 -11.37
N PHE A 42 8.25 10.91 -10.61
CA PHE A 42 7.20 10.03 -10.12
C PHE A 42 6.20 10.75 -9.20
N LEU A 43 6.69 11.61 -8.29
CA LEU A 43 5.86 12.35 -7.35
C LEU A 43 5.25 13.63 -7.93
N SER A 44 5.54 13.99 -9.17
CA SER A 44 5.14 15.27 -9.77
C SER A 44 3.63 15.53 -9.81
N SER A 45 2.81 14.49 -9.73
CA SER A 45 1.34 14.61 -9.70
C SER A 45 0.76 14.91 -8.31
N ILE A 46 1.53 14.67 -7.25
CA ILE A 46 1.09 14.81 -5.85
C ILE A 46 1.96 15.77 -5.04
N ASP A 47 3.10 16.17 -5.58
CA ASP A 47 3.96 17.16 -4.95
C ASP A 47 3.32 18.56 -5.00
N HIS A 48 3.51 19.31 -3.95
CA HIS A 48 3.27 20.74 -3.98
C HIS A 48 4.32 21.45 -4.85
N ASP A 49 3.99 22.61 -5.44
CA ASP A 49 4.91 23.35 -6.34
C ASP A 49 6.29 23.64 -5.69
N ASP A 50 6.31 23.88 -4.39
CA ASP A 50 7.49 24.17 -3.58
C ASP A 50 7.99 22.95 -2.78
N ALA A 51 7.59 21.73 -3.14
CA ALA A 51 7.92 20.50 -2.38
C ALA A 51 9.43 20.31 -2.22
N GLU A 52 9.85 20.16 -0.96
CA GLU A 52 11.24 19.97 -0.57
C GLU A 52 11.66 18.50 -0.69
N ARG A 53 12.86 18.24 -1.22
CA ARG A 53 13.44 16.90 -1.26
C ARG A 53 14.80 16.90 -0.59
N ILE A 54 14.88 16.21 0.53
CA ILE A 54 16.09 16.07 1.31
C ILE A 54 16.70 14.71 0.99
N VAL A 55 17.93 14.72 0.47
CA VAL A 55 18.70 13.49 0.25
C VAL A 55 19.52 13.20 1.50
N VAL A 56 19.32 12.04 2.09
CA VAL A 56 20.11 11.60 3.25
C VAL A 56 21.50 11.20 2.77
N ASP A 57 22.54 11.73 3.41
CA ASP A 57 23.91 11.32 3.10
C ASP A 57 24.18 9.85 3.49
N ASN A 58 25.16 9.23 2.80
CA ASN A 58 25.44 7.80 2.97
C ASN A 58 25.95 7.43 4.36
N GLU A 59 26.60 8.33 5.09
CA GLU A 59 27.09 8.08 6.44
C GLU A 59 25.91 8.01 7.41
N THR A 60 25.00 8.95 7.32
CA THR A 60 23.77 8.98 8.13
C THR A 60 22.84 7.83 7.79
N SER A 61 22.59 7.56 6.50
CA SER A 61 21.67 6.50 6.09
C SER A 61 22.19 5.09 6.38
N ALA A 62 23.50 4.87 6.41
CA ALA A 62 24.09 3.59 6.81
C ALA A 62 23.95 3.30 8.32
N ASN A 63 23.71 4.32 9.14
CA ASN A 63 23.52 4.21 10.57
C ASN A 63 22.04 4.36 10.92
N LEU A 64 21.37 3.25 11.25
CA LEU A 64 19.93 3.23 11.53
C LEU A 64 19.49 4.19 12.64
N ALA A 65 20.30 4.37 13.70
CA ALA A 65 19.98 5.32 14.77
C ALA A 65 20.09 6.78 14.30
N ALA A 66 21.12 7.11 13.50
CA ALA A 66 21.27 8.44 12.92
C ALA A 66 20.14 8.73 11.92
N LEU A 67 19.78 7.74 11.11
CA LEU A 67 18.68 7.83 10.16
C LEU A 67 17.34 8.10 10.87
N SER A 68 17.03 7.35 11.94
CA SER A 68 15.83 7.56 12.75
C SER A 68 15.77 8.96 13.34
N ASN A 69 16.88 9.45 13.91
CA ASN A 69 16.98 10.81 14.43
C ASN A 69 16.75 11.88 13.35
N GLN A 70 17.25 11.65 12.14
CA GLN A 70 17.03 12.57 11.02
C GLN A 70 15.55 12.58 10.60
N ILE A 71 14.90 11.43 10.49
CA ILE A 71 13.46 11.34 10.19
C ILE A 71 12.64 12.11 11.23
N GLU A 72 12.95 11.93 12.52
CA GLU A 72 12.26 12.65 13.61
C GLU A 72 12.49 14.17 13.54
N SER A 73 13.67 14.62 13.16
CA SER A 73 14.01 16.05 13.08
C SER A 73 13.39 16.70 11.84
N GLU A 74 13.46 16.06 10.69
CA GLU A 74 12.97 16.57 9.42
C GLU A 74 11.44 16.49 9.29
N LYS A 75 10.82 15.52 9.95
CA LYS A 75 9.38 15.25 9.91
C LYS A 75 8.83 15.22 8.48
N PRO A 76 9.38 14.37 7.59
CA PRO A 76 8.93 14.32 6.22
C PRO A 76 7.47 13.84 6.14
N ASP A 77 6.78 14.18 5.05
CA ASP A 77 5.47 13.65 4.72
C ASP A 77 5.58 12.28 4.06
N LEU A 78 6.71 12.05 3.37
CA LEU A 78 7.00 10.80 2.65
C LEU A 78 8.49 10.47 2.75
N ILE A 79 8.80 9.17 2.93
CA ILE A 79 10.15 8.63 2.79
C ILE A 79 10.20 7.84 1.48
N ALA A 80 11.10 8.17 0.57
CA ALA A 80 11.31 7.45 -0.67
C ALA A 80 12.63 6.67 -0.63
N THR A 81 12.55 5.37 -0.90
CA THR A 81 13.69 4.46 -0.87
C THR A 81 13.44 3.21 -1.72
N TYR A 82 14.33 2.23 -1.64
CA TYR A 82 14.20 0.93 -2.28
C TYR A 82 14.69 -0.20 -1.36
N ARG A 83 14.45 -1.45 -1.75
CA ARG A 83 14.80 -2.63 -0.95
C ARG A 83 16.31 -2.83 -0.89
N HIS A 84 16.77 -3.39 0.24
CA HIS A 84 18.15 -3.86 0.42
C HIS A 84 19.22 -2.78 0.28
N LEU A 85 18.97 -1.57 0.86
CA LEU A 85 20.03 -0.58 1.04
C LEU A 85 21.27 -1.24 1.65
N TYR A 86 22.46 -0.90 1.15
CA TYR A 86 23.77 -1.39 1.60
C TYR A 86 23.97 -2.90 1.49
N SER A 87 23.15 -3.60 0.68
CA SER A 87 23.32 -5.04 0.48
C SER A 87 22.97 -5.49 -0.93
N GLN A 88 23.46 -6.70 -1.31
CA GLN A 88 23.16 -7.33 -2.59
C GLN A 88 21.91 -8.26 -2.51
N GLY A 89 21.18 -8.20 -1.40
CA GLY A 89 20.02 -9.08 -1.13
C GLY A 89 18.87 -8.91 -2.12
N TRP A 90 18.78 -7.75 -2.79
CA TRP A 90 17.76 -7.46 -3.80
C TRP A 90 17.70 -8.46 -4.97
N ARG A 91 18.75 -9.26 -5.15
CA ARG A 91 18.80 -10.32 -6.19
C ARG A 91 17.84 -11.46 -5.90
N TRP A 92 17.42 -11.64 -4.64
CA TRP A 92 16.54 -12.71 -4.21
C TRP A 92 15.28 -12.18 -3.53
N PRO A 93 14.09 -12.81 -3.77
CA PRO A 93 12.85 -12.38 -3.16
C PRO A 93 12.67 -13.01 -1.76
N VAL A 94 13.58 -12.73 -0.83
CA VAL A 94 13.56 -13.35 0.50
C VAL A 94 13.27 -12.38 1.64
N SER A 95 13.49 -11.07 1.44
CA SER A 95 13.25 -10.04 2.44
C SER A 95 13.20 -8.65 1.82
N LEU A 96 12.90 -7.64 2.63
CA LEU A 96 12.95 -6.23 2.24
C LEU A 96 14.31 -5.59 2.50
N GLY A 97 15.12 -6.19 3.36
CA GLY A 97 16.40 -5.69 3.84
C GLY A 97 16.27 -4.92 5.15
N GLU A 98 17.33 -4.93 5.95
CA GLU A 98 17.35 -4.41 7.33
C GLU A 98 16.85 -2.98 7.45
N HIS A 99 17.28 -2.08 6.56
CA HIS A 99 16.88 -0.67 6.60
C HIS A 99 15.38 -0.50 6.38
N LEU A 100 14.81 -1.20 5.40
CA LEU A 100 13.39 -1.09 5.11
C LEU A 100 12.55 -1.76 6.20
N ASP A 101 12.99 -2.91 6.73
CA ASP A 101 12.34 -3.57 7.85
C ASP A 101 12.30 -2.66 9.10
N VAL A 102 13.37 -1.87 9.35
CA VAL A 102 13.40 -0.91 10.46
C VAL A 102 12.53 0.32 10.15
N LEU A 103 12.63 0.88 8.94
CA LEU A 103 11.84 2.07 8.56
C LEU A 103 10.34 1.81 8.71
N THR A 104 9.85 0.68 8.25
CA THR A 104 8.42 0.32 8.33
C THR A 104 7.93 -0.01 9.76
N GLN A 105 8.84 -0.19 10.72
CA GLN A 105 8.51 -0.46 12.13
C GLN A 105 8.77 0.73 13.06
N ALA A 106 9.76 1.57 12.71
CA ALA A 106 10.22 2.64 13.59
C ALA A 106 9.62 4.01 13.26
N THR A 107 8.90 4.15 12.16
CA THR A 107 8.29 5.44 11.79
C THR A 107 6.84 5.26 11.34
N ALA A 108 5.97 6.13 11.84
CA ALA A 108 4.59 6.26 11.36
C ALA A 108 4.47 7.10 10.07
N LYS A 109 5.60 7.33 9.37
CA LYS A 109 5.60 8.08 8.12
C LYS A 109 5.43 7.15 6.93
N PRO A 110 4.63 7.52 5.91
CA PRO A 110 4.52 6.75 4.69
C PRO A 110 5.89 6.47 4.06
N VAL A 111 6.12 5.21 3.65
CA VAL A 111 7.34 4.78 2.99
C VAL A 111 7.04 4.35 1.56
N LEU A 112 7.51 5.11 0.58
CA LEU A 112 7.45 4.74 -0.84
C LEU A 112 8.64 3.84 -1.17
N VAL A 113 8.35 2.56 -1.39
CA VAL A 113 9.34 1.57 -1.79
C VAL A 113 9.37 1.46 -3.31
N LEU A 114 10.39 2.00 -3.92
CA LEU A 114 10.60 1.96 -5.36
C LEU A 114 11.28 0.66 -5.80
N PRO A 115 11.17 0.27 -7.08
CA PRO A 115 12.01 -0.79 -7.65
C PRO A 115 13.50 -0.47 -7.43
N GLN A 116 14.30 -1.52 -7.17
CA GLN A 116 15.75 -1.35 -6.97
C GLN A 116 16.41 -0.84 -8.25
N PRO A 117 17.08 0.34 -8.23
CA PRO A 117 17.58 1.00 -9.44
C PRO A 117 18.62 0.21 -10.25
N GLU A 118 19.38 -0.68 -9.57
CA GLU A 118 20.39 -1.52 -10.23
C GLU A 118 19.83 -2.83 -10.76
N ALA A 119 18.56 -3.12 -10.53
CA ALA A 119 17.94 -4.37 -10.96
C ALA A 119 17.47 -4.28 -12.42
N GLU A 120 17.79 -5.28 -13.22
CA GLU A 120 17.35 -5.36 -14.63
C GLU A 120 15.83 -5.36 -14.78
N HIS A 121 15.09 -5.77 -13.74
CA HIS A 121 13.64 -5.79 -13.73
C HIS A 121 13.01 -4.43 -13.32
N ALA A 122 13.80 -3.46 -12.92
CA ALA A 122 13.33 -2.10 -12.67
C ALA A 122 13.03 -1.43 -14.01
N ALA A 123 11.85 -1.72 -14.55
CA ALA A 123 11.45 -1.18 -15.84
C ALA A 123 11.25 0.34 -15.74
N ALA A 124 11.76 1.09 -16.73
CA ALA A 124 11.65 2.55 -16.75
C ALA A 124 10.20 3.04 -16.64
N HIS A 125 9.23 2.29 -17.17
CA HIS A 125 7.81 2.64 -17.10
C HIS A 125 7.23 2.64 -15.69
N SER A 126 7.82 1.90 -14.75
CA SER A 126 7.34 1.84 -13.36
C SER A 126 7.58 3.13 -12.56
N LEU A 127 8.34 4.07 -13.11
CA LEU A 127 8.68 5.36 -12.49
C LEU A 127 8.23 6.56 -13.36
N THR A 128 7.28 6.38 -14.27
CA THR A 128 6.80 7.47 -15.14
C THR A 128 5.43 7.97 -14.73
N ASP A 129 4.41 7.19 -15.00
CA ASP A 129 3.03 7.51 -14.70
C ASP A 129 2.31 6.33 -14.06
N THR A 130 1.19 6.62 -13.41
CA THR A 130 0.40 5.65 -12.65
C THR A 130 -1.03 5.58 -13.20
N PRO A 131 -1.21 5.07 -14.45
CA PRO A 131 -2.53 4.98 -15.06
C PRO A 131 -3.45 3.99 -14.35
N HIS A 132 -2.88 2.97 -13.69
CA HIS A 132 -3.59 1.94 -12.95
C HIS A 132 -3.02 1.80 -11.55
N VAL A 133 -3.74 2.32 -10.57
CA VAL A 133 -3.38 2.27 -9.14
C VAL A 133 -4.31 1.33 -8.41
N MET A 134 -3.77 0.50 -7.52
CA MET A 134 -4.54 -0.40 -6.69
C MET A 134 -4.33 -0.07 -5.21
N ALA A 135 -5.42 0.03 -4.46
CA ALA A 135 -5.42 0.06 -2.99
C ALA A 135 -5.96 -1.26 -2.44
N ILE A 136 -5.23 -1.87 -1.51
CA ILE A 136 -5.70 -3.05 -0.78
C ILE A 136 -6.44 -2.58 0.47
N THR A 137 -7.76 -2.76 0.46
CA THR A 137 -8.66 -2.36 1.55
C THR A 137 -8.95 -3.56 2.45
N ASP A 138 -7.98 -3.94 3.28
CA ASP A 138 -8.12 -5.10 4.18
C ASP A 138 -8.89 -4.77 5.46
N HIS A 139 -8.81 -3.53 5.91
CA HIS A 139 -9.47 -3.02 7.12
C HIS A 139 -10.52 -2.00 6.72
N LEU A 140 -11.78 -2.33 6.89
CA LEU A 140 -12.93 -1.52 6.49
C LEU A 140 -13.16 -0.25 7.35
N LEU A 141 -12.33 -0.03 8.33
CA LEU A 141 -12.35 1.11 9.23
C LEU A 141 -11.03 1.85 9.10
N GLU A 142 -11.07 3.17 9.00
CA GLU A 142 -9.89 4.07 8.94
C GLU A 142 -9.06 4.04 7.64
N GLU A 143 -9.62 3.59 6.53
CA GLU A 143 -8.90 3.54 5.25
C GLU A 143 -9.00 4.81 4.40
N ALA A 144 -9.58 5.89 4.94
CA ALA A 144 -9.72 7.14 4.19
C ALA A 144 -8.36 7.67 3.68
N SER A 145 -7.31 7.59 4.49
CA SER A 145 -5.96 8.02 4.09
C SER A 145 -5.37 7.17 2.97
N LEU A 146 -5.56 5.84 3.02
CA LEU A 146 -5.12 4.91 1.98
C LEU A 146 -5.82 5.20 0.65
N ILE A 147 -7.14 5.36 0.68
CA ILE A 147 -7.94 5.64 -0.51
C ILE A 147 -7.60 7.02 -1.08
N ASN A 148 -7.49 8.06 -0.24
CA ASN A 148 -7.10 9.40 -0.67
C ASN A 148 -5.71 9.41 -1.30
N SER A 149 -4.75 8.67 -0.73
CA SER A 149 -3.43 8.48 -1.33
C SER A 149 -3.52 7.78 -2.68
N ALA A 150 -4.29 6.69 -2.79
CA ALA A 150 -4.46 5.97 -4.06
C ALA A 150 -5.06 6.86 -5.16
N LEU A 151 -6.07 7.66 -4.81
CA LEU A 151 -6.69 8.61 -5.73
C LEU A 151 -5.69 9.69 -6.17
N SER A 152 -4.92 10.24 -5.22
CA SER A 152 -3.93 11.28 -5.51
C SER A 152 -2.78 10.77 -6.38
N PHE A 153 -2.37 9.51 -6.20
CA PHE A 153 -1.36 8.87 -7.05
C PHE A 153 -1.89 8.45 -8.42
N THR A 154 -3.21 8.36 -8.63
CA THR A 154 -3.76 7.94 -9.91
C THR A 154 -3.65 9.07 -10.93
N ALA A 155 -3.01 8.81 -12.07
CA ALA A 155 -2.90 9.78 -13.15
C ALA A 155 -4.29 10.26 -13.63
N PRO A 156 -4.42 11.51 -14.10
CA PRO A 156 -5.67 12.00 -14.67
C PRO A 156 -6.21 11.06 -15.76
N GLN A 157 -7.51 10.72 -15.69
CA GLN A 157 -8.19 9.74 -16.52
C GLN A 157 -7.72 8.28 -16.34
N GLY A 158 -6.84 8.03 -15.38
CA GLY A 158 -6.44 6.69 -14.96
C GLY A 158 -7.53 5.96 -14.18
N THR A 159 -7.22 4.75 -13.74
CA THR A 159 -8.14 3.89 -12.98
C THR A 159 -7.58 3.60 -11.59
N CYS A 160 -8.33 3.96 -10.56
CA CYS A 160 -8.06 3.54 -9.18
C CYS A 160 -8.91 2.30 -8.85
N TRP A 161 -8.24 1.22 -8.46
CA TRP A 161 -8.85 -0.04 -8.08
C TRP A 161 -8.92 -0.13 -6.55
N LEU A 162 -10.13 -0.19 -5.99
CA LEU A 162 -10.35 -0.47 -4.58
C LEU A 162 -10.64 -1.96 -4.41
N ASN A 163 -9.71 -2.70 -3.81
CA ASN A 163 -9.78 -4.15 -3.78
C ASN A 163 -9.80 -4.70 -2.35
N HIS A 164 -10.74 -5.62 -2.11
CA HIS A 164 -10.79 -6.42 -0.90
C HIS A 164 -10.88 -7.91 -1.25
N ILE A 165 -9.97 -8.70 -0.70
CA ILE A 165 -10.00 -10.15 -0.85
C ILE A 165 -10.14 -10.79 0.53
N GLU A 166 -11.33 -11.30 0.82
CA GLU A 166 -11.58 -12.06 2.05
C GLU A 166 -10.78 -13.37 2.04
N ALA A 167 -10.17 -13.71 3.18
CA ALA A 167 -9.30 -14.89 3.28
C ALA A 167 -10.10 -16.20 3.23
N GLU A 168 -9.98 -16.96 2.14
CA GLU A 168 -10.61 -18.26 1.98
C GLU A 168 -10.30 -19.23 3.14
N ALA A 169 -9.07 -19.23 3.64
CA ALA A 169 -8.66 -20.09 4.76
C ALA A 169 -9.43 -19.77 6.05
N GLN A 170 -9.77 -18.50 6.29
CA GLN A 170 -10.56 -18.09 7.45
C GLN A 170 -12.03 -18.50 7.28
N PHE A 171 -12.56 -18.31 6.09
CA PHE A 171 -13.92 -18.77 5.74
C PHE A 171 -14.07 -20.29 5.90
N GLU A 172 -13.14 -21.09 5.39
CA GLU A 172 -13.15 -22.55 5.52
C GLU A 172 -13.01 -23.00 6.99
N ARG A 173 -12.29 -22.26 7.79
CA ARG A 173 -12.21 -22.50 9.24
C ARG A 173 -13.56 -22.29 9.92
N TYR A 174 -14.29 -21.23 9.57
CA TYR A 174 -15.64 -20.97 10.11
C TYR A 174 -16.64 -22.03 9.66
N THR A 175 -16.68 -22.35 8.38
CA THR A 175 -17.55 -23.40 7.82
C THR A 175 -17.26 -24.77 8.42
N THR A 176 -16.01 -25.11 8.62
CA THR A 176 -15.61 -26.35 9.32
C THR A 176 -16.13 -26.38 10.76
N ALA A 177 -16.05 -25.28 11.49
CA ALA A 177 -16.59 -25.20 12.85
C ALA A 177 -18.12 -25.37 12.87
N ILE A 178 -18.82 -24.70 11.95
CA ILE A 178 -20.28 -24.77 11.81
C ILE A 178 -20.72 -26.21 11.45
N SER A 179 -20.00 -26.91 10.59
CA SER A 179 -20.34 -28.28 10.19
C SER A 179 -20.33 -29.30 11.35
N LYS A 180 -19.75 -28.94 12.49
CA LYS A 180 -19.78 -29.77 13.71
C LYS A 180 -21.05 -29.54 14.57
N LEU A 181 -21.92 -28.62 14.17
CA LEU A 181 -23.15 -28.28 14.88
C LEU A 181 -24.35 -28.97 14.20
N PRO A 182 -24.90 -30.10 14.73
CA PRO A 182 -25.90 -30.90 14.04
C PRO A 182 -27.21 -30.17 13.77
N GLN A 183 -27.46 -29.05 14.46
CA GLN A 183 -28.71 -28.28 14.35
C GLN A 183 -28.66 -27.26 13.22
N ILE A 184 -27.50 -27.07 12.57
CA ILE A 184 -27.30 -26.05 11.55
C ILE A 184 -27.09 -26.74 10.19
N ASP A 185 -27.89 -26.39 9.21
CA ASP A 185 -27.62 -26.78 7.83
C ASP A 185 -26.37 -26.10 7.31
N THR A 186 -25.36 -26.89 7.02
CA THR A 186 -24.01 -26.37 6.69
C THR A 186 -23.99 -25.62 5.38
N GLU A 187 -24.75 -26.05 4.36
CA GLU A 187 -24.73 -25.38 3.05
C GLU A 187 -25.41 -24.02 3.13
N THR A 188 -26.59 -23.96 3.74
CA THR A 188 -27.28 -22.68 3.97
C THR A 188 -26.43 -21.71 4.81
N ALA A 189 -25.75 -22.24 5.84
CA ALA A 189 -24.85 -21.44 6.67
C ALA A 189 -23.62 -20.95 5.90
N ARG A 190 -23.05 -21.77 5.01
CA ARG A 190 -21.91 -21.43 4.15
C ARG A 190 -22.26 -20.25 3.22
N GLU A 191 -23.37 -20.35 2.48
CA GLU A 191 -23.86 -19.30 1.58
C GLU A 191 -24.14 -17.99 2.34
N GLY A 192 -24.81 -18.10 3.49
CA GLY A 192 -25.12 -16.96 4.34
C GLY A 192 -23.88 -16.28 4.89
N LEU A 193 -22.89 -17.07 5.32
CA LEU A 193 -21.62 -16.54 5.84
C LEU A 193 -20.80 -15.83 4.75
N GLU A 194 -20.66 -16.44 3.57
CA GLU A 194 -19.98 -15.82 2.43
C GLU A 194 -20.62 -14.47 2.07
N SER A 195 -21.94 -14.46 1.92
CA SER A 195 -22.70 -13.25 1.63
C SER A 195 -22.49 -12.15 2.68
N GLN A 196 -22.44 -12.51 3.97
CA GLN A 196 -22.23 -11.54 5.05
C GLN A 196 -20.79 -11.03 5.12
N LEU A 197 -19.79 -11.87 4.90
CA LEU A 197 -18.38 -11.47 4.90
C LEU A 197 -18.07 -10.48 3.78
N LEU A 198 -18.62 -10.69 2.59
CA LEU A 198 -18.40 -9.81 1.45
C LEU A 198 -19.28 -8.55 1.46
N LYS A 199 -20.37 -8.54 2.24
CA LYS A 199 -21.32 -7.43 2.25
C LYS A 199 -20.73 -6.13 2.77
N ALA A 200 -20.01 -6.17 3.89
CA ALA A 200 -19.44 -4.98 4.49
C ALA A 200 -18.36 -4.33 3.60
N PRO A 201 -17.41 -5.10 2.99
CA PRO A 201 -16.48 -4.59 1.98
C PRO A 201 -17.19 -3.95 0.78
N HIS A 202 -18.19 -4.62 0.21
CA HIS A 202 -18.97 -4.07 -0.90
C HIS A 202 -19.64 -2.74 -0.55
N ASP A 203 -20.33 -2.70 0.61
CA ASP A 203 -21.03 -1.50 1.06
C ASP A 203 -20.05 -0.33 1.27
N TYR A 204 -18.85 -0.62 1.79
CA TYR A 204 -17.81 0.39 2.02
C TYR A 204 -17.25 0.92 0.70
N VAL A 205 -16.78 0.06 -0.21
CA VAL A 205 -16.24 0.49 -1.51
C VAL A 205 -17.27 1.23 -2.33
N LYS A 206 -18.53 0.81 -2.27
CA LYS A 206 -19.64 1.53 -2.91
C LYS A 206 -19.83 2.92 -2.32
N SER A 207 -19.69 3.09 -1.00
CA SER A 207 -19.77 4.41 -0.37
C SER A 207 -18.63 5.32 -0.79
N CYS A 208 -17.41 4.78 -0.92
CA CYS A 208 -16.25 5.51 -1.44
C CYS A 208 -16.50 5.99 -2.88
N ARG A 209 -17.01 5.12 -3.75
CA ARG A 209 -17.36 5.50 -5.13
C ARG A 209 -18.30 6.70 -5.19
N VAL A 210 -19.38 6.68 -4.40
CA VAL A 210 -20.33 7.80 -4.36
C VAL A 210 -19.67 9.10 -3.94
N ALA A 211 -18.76 9.08 -2.97
CA ALA A 211 -18.03 10.27 -2.52
C ALA A 211 -17.03 10.77 -3.57
N ILE A 212 -16.32 9.85 -4.26
CA ILE A 212 -15.38 10.17 -5.34
C ILE A 212 -16.11 10.82 -6.52
N GLU A 213 -17.26 10.26 -6.93
CA GLU A 213 -18.10 10.82 -7.98
C GLU A 213 -18.64 12.22 -7.60
N ALA A 214 -19.08 12.38 -6.35
CA ALA A 214 -19.56 13.69 -5.85
C ALA A 214 -18.45 14.75 -5.78
N ALA A 215 -17.20 14.35 -5.61
CA ALA A 215 -16.03 15.22 -5.64
C ALA A 215 -15.52 15.54 -7.05
N GLU A 216 -16.16 14.98 -8.09
CA GLU A 216 -15.79 15.16 -9.51
C GLU A 216 -14.31 14.85 -9.79
N VAL A 217 -13.73 13.88 -9.09
CA VAL A 217 -12.33 13.47 -9.29
C VAL A 217 -12.20 12.89 -10.70
N PRO A 218 -11.26 13.38 -11.55
CA PRO A 218 -11.19 13.02 -12.96
C PRO A 218 -10.49 11.66 -13.20
N ILE A 219 -10.86 10.65 -12.43
CA ILE A 219 -10.35 9.28 -12.52
C ILE A 219 -11.48 8.27 -12.57
N LYS A 220 -11.21 7.09 -13.10
CA LYS A 220 -12.13 5.96 -13.06
C LYS A 220 -11.93 5.18 -11.77
N ASN A 221 -13.01 4.89 -11.05
CA ASN A 221 -12.98 4.04 -9.87
C ASN A 221 -13.59 2.67 -10.17
N GLU A 222 -12.81 1.62 -9.95
CA GLU A 222 -13.22 0.22 -10.11
C GLU A 222 -13.06 -0.53 -8.78
N GLU A 223 -13.79 -1.65 -8.65
CA GLU A 223 -13.76 -2.46 -7.44
C GLU A 223 -13.58 -3.95 -7.74
N VAL A 224 -12.88 -4.64 -6.82
CA VAL A 224 -12.90 -6.10 -6.73
C VAL A 224 -13.10 -6.48 -5.28
N VAL A 225 -14.26 -7.03 -4.97
CA VAL A 225 -14.56 -7.60 -3.66
C VAL A 225 -14.88 -9.08 -3.85
N THR A 226 -14.03 -9.94 -3.36
CA THR A 226 -14.12 -11.39 -3.58
C THR A 226 -13.49 -12.17 -2.44
N MET A 227 -13.62 -13.49 -2.49
CA MET A 227 -12.95 -14.42 -1.58
C MET A 227 -11.86 -15.19 -2.33
N GLY A 228 -10.76 -15.48 -1.63
CA GLY A 228 -9.67 -16.25 -2.24
C GLY A 228 -8.42 -16.38 -1.38
N ARG A 229 -7.40 -16.98 -1.98
CA ARG A 229 -6.04 -17.01 -1.43
C ARG A 229 -5.40 -15.65 -1.71
N ARG A 230 -5.36 -14.81 -0.70
CA ARG A 230 -5.04 -13.38 -0.81
C ARG A 230 -3.78 -13.10 -1.67
N LEU A 231 -2.64 -13.70 -1.33
CA LEU A 231 -1.39 -13.43 -2.05
C LEU A 231 -1.49 -13.77 -3.54
N ASP A 232 -1.96 -14.98 -3.86
CA ASP A 232 -2.12 -15.44 -5.25
C ASP A 232 -3.13 -14.58 -6.03
N ALA A 233 -4.22 -14.18 -5.36
CA ALA A 233 -5.28 -13.42 -5.99
C ALA A 233 -4.84 -11.96 -6.26
N TYR A 234 -4.15 -11.31 -5.33
CA TYR A 234 -3.60 -9.97 -5.56
C TYR A 234 -2.50 -9.99 -6.63
N SER A 235 -1.56 -10.94 -6.59
CA SER A 235 -0.51 -11.06 -7.60
C SER A 235 -1.11 -11.22 -9.01
N ARG A 236 -2.15 -12.05 -9.16
CA ARG A 236 -2.87 -12.23 -10.42
C ARG A 236 -3.58 -10.94 -10.87
N LEU A 237 -4.29 -10.25 -9.97
CA LEU A 237 -4.98 -9.00 -10.29
C LEU A 237 -4.00 -7.90 -10.73
N ILE A 238 -2.84 -7.83 -10.10
CA ILE A 238 -1.80 -6.87 -10.45
C ILE A 238 -1.32 -7.10 -11.88
N ASP A 239 -1.07 -8.35 -12.26
CA ASP A 239 -0.66 -8.69 -13.62
C ASP A 239 -1.81 -8.49 -14.64
N GLU A 240 -3.03 -8.98 -14.35
CA GLU A 240 -4.20 -8.88 -15.24
C GLU A 240 -4.67 -7.44 -15.49
N ARG A 241 -4.48 -6.55 -14.53
CA ARG A 241 -4.91 -5.14 -14.60
C ARG A 241 -3.77 -4.18 -14.89
N GLU A 242 -2.57 -4.70 -15.14
CA GLU A 242 -1.36 -3.92 -15.43
C GLU A 242 -1.14 -2.82 -14.38
N ILE A 243 -1.27 -3.19 -13.09
CA ILE A 243 -1.16 -2.23 -11.99
C ILE A 243 0.25 -1.63 -11.95
N ALA A 244 0.31 -0.32 -12.03
CA ALA A 244 1.56 0.45 -12.01
C ALA A 244 2.00 0.85 -10.59
N LEU A 245 1.08 0.90 -9.64
CA LEU A 245 1.33 1.28 -8.25
C LEU A 245 0.38 0.51 -7.32
N LEU A 246 0.90 -0.07 -6.25
CA LEU A 246 0.10 -0.75 -5.23
C LEU A 246 0.26 -0.05 -3.88
N LEU A 247 -0.85 0.43 -3.32
CA LEU A 247 -0.90 0.96 -1.96
C LEU A 247 -1.42 -0.07 -0.98
N MET A 248 -0.80 -0.13 0.18
CA MET A 248 -1.23 -0.99 1.28
C MET A 248 -0.90 -0.37 2.64
N ARG A 249 -1.67 -0.72 3.66
CA ARG A 249 -1.29 -0.48 5.05
C ARG A 249 -0.29 -1.53 5.50
N THR A 250 0.66 -1.11 6.31
CA THR A 250 1.70 -1.98 6.88
C THR A 250 1.51 -2.25 8.35
N GLU A 251 0.76 -1.41 9.04
CA GLU A 251 0.54 -1.48 10.48
C GLU A 251 -0.95 -1.59 10.81
N ASP A 252 -1.27 -2.39 11.81
CA ASP A 252 -2.53 -2.37 12.54
C ASP A 252 -2.35 -1.59 13.84
N GLU A 253 -3.42 -0.97 14.38
CA GLU A 253 -3.39 -0.21 15.63
C GLU A 253 -2.74 -0.92 16.82
N ASP A 254 -2.76 -2.25 16.84
CA ASP A 254 -2.26 -3.09 17.92
C ASP A 254 -0.89 -3.73 17.64
N GLN A 255 -0.23 -3.45 16.49
CA GLN A 255 0.96 -4.19 16.04
C GLN A 255 2.05 -3.28 15.48
N LEU A 256 3.23 -3.36 16.09
CA LEU A 256 4.43 -2.56 15.74
C LEU A 256 5.22 -3.11 14.55
N ALA A 257 4.76 -4.14 13.86
CA ALA A 257 5.48 -4.75 12.75
C ALA A 257 4.56 -5.02 11.56
N MET A 258 5.11 -4.95 10.36
CA MET A 258 4.39 -5.28 9.13
C MET A 258 3.87 -6.72 9.19
N HIS A 259 2.56 -6.88 9.11
CA HIS A 259 1.88 -8.14 9.31
C HIS A 259 1.00 -8.59 8.14
N GLY A 260 0.58 -9.83 8.21
CA GLY A 260 -0.42 -10.40 7.31
C GLY A 260 0.04 -10.45 5.86
N LEU A 261 -0.69 -9.77 4.99
CA LEU A 261 -0.48 -9.79 3.56
C LEU A 261 0.60 -8.82 3.09
N ALA A 262 0.82 -7.70 3.82
CA ALA A 262 1.70 -6.62 3.36
C ALA A 262 3.15 -7.08 3.15
N TYR A 263 3.72 -7.80 4.09
CA TYR A 263 5.11 -8.27 3.99
C TYR A 263 5.34 -9.24 2.82
N PRO A 264 4.58 -10.34 2.64
CA PRO A 264 4.73 -11.22 1.50
C PRO A 264 4.56 -10.50 0.16
N LEU A 265 3.57 -9.63 0.01
CA LEU A 265 3.38 -8.83 -1.20
C LEU A 265 4.57 -7.89 -1.44
N ALA A 266 5.03 -7.20 -0.41
CA ALA A 266 6.18 -6.32 -0.53
C ALA A 266 7.47 -7.06 -0.92
N VAL A 267 7.65 -8.29 -0.50
CA VAL A 267 8.80 -9.13 -0.90
C VAL A 267 8.69 -9.58 -2.35
N GLU A 268 7.50 -9.96 -2.81
CA GLU A 268 7.29 -10.49 -4.17
C GLU A 268 7.21 -9.39 -5.23
N LEU A 269 6.51 -8.29 -4.95
CA LEU A 269 6.26 -7.23 -5.91
C LEU A 269 7.45 -6.28 -6.03
N ARG A 270 8.40 -6.62 -6.89
CA ARG A 270 9.68 -5.88 -7.04
C ARG A 270 9.71 -4.95 -8.24
N LYS A 271 8.72 -5.02 -9.12
CA LYS A 271 8.68 -4.29 -10.39
C LYS A 271 7.93 -2.98 -10.33
N ILE A 272 7.06 -2.81 -9.36
CA ILE A 272 6.20 -1.63 -9.21
C ILE A 272 6.47 -0.93 -7.89
N PRO A 273 6.26 0.40 -7.81
CA PRO A 273 6.31 1.15 -6.56
C PRO A 273 5.25 0.68 -5.57
N LEU A 274 5.59 0.72 -4.29
CA LEU A 274 4.74 0.32 -3.17
C LEU A 274 4.73 1.42 -2.09
N PRO A 275 3.77 2.34 -2.09
CA PRO A 275 3.51 3.17 -0.92
C PRO A 275 2.96 2.32 0.23
N MET A 276 3.68 2.34 1.34
CA MET A 276 3.37 1.68 2.59
C MET A 276 2.96 2.76 3.59
N LEU A 277 1.69 2.72 4.02
CA LEU A 277 1.08 3.71 4.91
C LEU A 277 0.91 3.17 6.32
#